data_79e5517fde0eb675878753728bb275cc
#
_entry.id   79e5517fde0eb675878753728bb275cc
#
_cell.length_a   1.000
_cell.length_b   1.000
_cell.length_c   1.000
_cell.angle_alpha   90.00
_cell.angle_beta   90.00
_cell.angle_gamma   90.00
#
_symmetry.space_group_name_H-M   'P 1'
#
loop_
_entity.id
_entity.type
_entity.pdbx_description
1 polymer ?
#
loop_
_entity_poly.entity_id
_entity_poly.type
_entity_poly.pdbx_seq_one_letter_code
_entity_poly.pdbx_strand_id
1 'polypeptide(L)'
;MSESVKLSYKNQTFEFPLIEGTENEKGIDIKTLRSSTGLITYDPGFKNTGSCKSSVTFLNGEEGILRYRGYSIEDLCDRSSFIEVAFLLIFGELPKKEELDLFNKEIKIDSIVDEDLKMILKSFPKAAHPMGVLSSLTSALIAFNPSSVDVDSESDMREAIIMLLAKFPILASWTHRKVKGLPLNYANTSLSYVENIAHMMFKRPHQEYSPSPVVVSALNKLLILHAEHEQNCSTSTVRIVGSSHAGLFPSVSAGISALWGPLHGGANQAVIEMLEAIQKDGGDTKKYMAKAKDKNDPFRLMGFGHRVYKNFDPRAKIIKKAADEVLAEMGINDPILDIAKGLEKEALNDPYFIERKLYPNVDFYSGIIYRALGIPTEMFTVMFALGRLPGWISQWLEMRKNNEPIGRPRQIYIGSRHREL
;
A
#
# COMPACT_ATOMS: atom_id res chain seq x y z
N MET A 1 35.85 -11.60 12.33
CA MET A 1 36.13 -10.29 11.66
C MET A 1 34.92 -10.01 10.80
N SER A 2 34.31 -8.83 10.90
CA SER A 2 33.19 -8.46 10.02
C SER A 2 33.73 -8.40 8.57
N GLU A 3 32.99 -8.97 7.65
CA GLU A 3 33.30 -8.92 6.22
C GLU A 3 33.28 -7.46 5.74
N SER A 4 34.22 -7.09 4.86
CA SER A 4 34.34 -5.70 4.36
C SER A 4 34.56 -5.69 2.84
N VAL A 5 34.17 -4.57 2.22
CA VAL A 5 34.41 -4.29 0.80
C VAL A 5 35.50 -3.23 0.67
N LYS A 6 36.43 -3.43 -0.28
CA LYS A 6 37.51 -2.49 -0.57
C LYS A 6 37.15 -1.61 -1.76
N LEU A 7 37.26 -0.31 -1.58
CA LEU A 7 37.16 0.72 -2.62
C LEU A 7 38.51 1.37 -2.86
N SER A 8 39.04 1.29 -4.07
CA SER A 8 40.25 1.97 -4.44
C SER A 8 39.96 3.29 -5.15
N TYR A 9 40.49 4.40 -4.66
CA TYR A 9 40.34 5.73 -5.24
C TYR A 9 41.60 6.58 -5.02
N LYS A 10 42.15 7.23 -6.07
CA LYS A 10 43.36 8.07 -6.02
C LYS A 10 44.56 7.36 -5.34
N ASN A 11 44.83 6.12 -5.75
CA ASN A 11 45.92 5.28 -5.22
C ASN A 11 45.81 4.95 -3.72
N GLN A 12 44.66 5.13 -3.12
CA GLN A 12 44.36 4.73 -1.74
C GLN A 12 43.26 3.69 -1.74
N THR A 13 43.30 2.79 -0.76
CA THR A 13 42.28 1.78 -0.55
C THR A 13 41.54 2.04 0.76
N PHE A 14 40.24 2.06 0.67
CA PHE A 14 39.31 2.27 1.79
C PHE A 14 38.49 1.03 2.03
N GLU A 15 38.23 0.69 3.28
CA GLU A 15 37.41 -0.46 3.67
C GLU A 15 36.06 0.00 4.24
N PHE A 16 35.00 -0.64 3.77
CA PHE A 16 33.63 -0.39 4.23
C PHE A 16 33.02 -1.69 4.75
N PRO A 17 32.47 -1.71 5.97
CA PRO A 17 31.89 -2.90 6.53
C PRO A 17 30.64 -3.34 5.77
N LEU A 18 30.38 -4.64 5.74
CA LEU A 18 29.12 -5.20 5.27
C LEU A 18 28.12 -5.26 6.41
N ILE A 19 26.87 -4.96 6.08
CA ILE A 19 25.69 -5.23 6.88
C ILE A 19 25.02 -6.46 6.27
N GLU A 20 24.71 -7.44 7.10
CA GLU A 20 24.03 -8.67 6.68
C GLU A 20 22.63 -8.72 7.30
N GLY A 21 21.62 -9.02 6.50
CA GLY A 21 20.25 -9.27 6.90
C GLY A 21 20.04 -10.71 7.38
N THR A 22 18.87 -10.98 7.95
CA THR A 22 18.51 -12.30 8.50
C THR A 22 18.41 -13.39 7.40
N GLU A 23 18.08 -12.99 6.19
CA GLU A 23 17.96 -13.86 5.02
C GLU A 23 19.19 -13.74 4.09
N ASN A 24 20.33 -13.31 4.66
CA ASN A 24 21.63 -13.18 4.00
C ASN A 24 21.74 -12.07 2.94
N GLU A 25 20.85 -11.08 2.93
CA GLU A 25 21.03 -9.88 2.11
C GLU A 25 22.23 -9.08 2.62
N LYS A 26 23.09 -8.63 1.70
CA LYS A 26 24.29 -7.89 2.05
C LYS A 26 24.23 -6.45 1.54
N GLY A 27 24.47 -5.51 2.43
CA GLY A 27 24.61 -4.09 2.13
C GLY A 27 25.99 -3.55 2.53
N ILE A 28 26.51 -2.58 1.76
CA ILE A 28 27.75 -1.87 2.13
C ILE A 28 27.38 -0.70 3.03
N ASP A 29 27.91 -0.65 4.25
CA ASP A 29 27.75 0.52 5.12
C ASP A 29 28.64 1.68 4.64
N ILE A 30 28.02 2.65 4.00
CA ILE A 30 28.71 3.80 3.40
C ILE A 30 28.73 5.04 4.31
N LYS A 31 28.42 4.93 5.60
CA LYS A 31 28.38 6.07 6.53
C LYS A 31 29.66 6.90 6.51
N THR A 32 30.82 6.25 6.40
CA THR A 32 32.13 6.90 6.39
C THR A 32 32.65 7.26 4.99
N LEU A 33 31.94 6.87 3.92
CA LEU A 33 32.41 7.08 2.54
C LEU A 33 32.87 8.52 2.27
N ARG A 34 32.02 9.49 2.60
CA ARG A 34 32.34 10.90 2.31
C ARG A 34 33.46 11.43 3.17
N SER A 35 33.50 11.11 4.45
CA SER A 35 34.58 11.61 5.34
C SER A 35 35.94 11.03 4.97
N SER A 36 36.00 9.79 4.49
CA SER A 36 37.23 9.11 4.11
C SER A 36 37.71 9.46 2.71
N THR A 37 36.81 9.66 1.75
CA THR A 37 37.13 9.75 0.32
C THR A 37 36.76 11.09 -0.33
N GLY A 38 35.86 11.86 0.29
CA GLY A 38 35.20 13.02 -0.32
C GLY A 38 34.07 12.67 -1.30
N LEU A 39 33.87 11.38 -1.63
CA LEU A 39 32.86 10.92 -2.57
C LEU A 39 31.49 10.77 -1.88
N ILE A 40 30.45 10.86 -2.68
CA ILE A 40 29.06 10.44 -2.31
C ILE A 40 28.57 9.41 -3.31
N THR A 41 27.59 8.61 -2.93
CA THR A 41 26.87 7.73 -3.85
C THR A 41 25.89 8.51 -4.72
N TYR A 42 25.60 8.02 -5.91
CA TYR A 42 24.60 8.56 -6.82
C TYR A 42 23.69 7.44 -7.31
N ASP A 43 22.47 7.40 -6.77
CA ASP A 43 21.45 6.38 -7.08
C ASP A 43 20.06 7.03 -7.09
N PRO A 44 19.67 7.70 -8.20
CA PRO A 44 18.36 8.31 -8.32
C PRO A 44 17.23 7.29 -8.18
N GLY A 45 16.28 7.56 -7.25
CA GLY A 45 15.15 6.68 -6.98
C GLY A 45 15.48 5.44 -6.16
N PHE A 46 16.68 5.38 -5.53
CA PHE A 46 17.08 4.32 -4.59
C PHE A 46 17.01 2.90 -5.16
N LYS A 47 17.28 2.73 -6.44
CA LYS A 47 17.17 1.42 -7.11
C LYS A 47 18.10 0.36 -6.53
N ASN A 48 19.26 0.79 -6.01
CA ASN A 48 20.31 -0.06 -5.46
C ASN A 48 20.77 0.42 -4.08
N THR A 49 19.87 1.04 -3.32
CA THR A 49 20.19 1.63 -2.01
C THR A 49 19.27 1.09 -0.94
N GLY A 50 19.81 0.37 0.03
CA GLY A 50 19.10 0.07 1.28
C GLY A 50 18.99 1.34 2.14
N SER A 51 17.79 1.82 2.38
CA SER A 51 17.54 3.07 3.12
C SER A 51 17.39 2.86 4.63
N CYS A 52 17.07 1.65 5.07
CA CYS A 52 16.88 1.28 6.47
C CYS A 52 17.13 -0.21 6.68
N LYS A 53 17.18 -0.61 7.94
CA LYS A 53 16.96 -2.00 8.38
C LYS A 53 15.52 -2.11 8.86
N SER A 54 14.83 -3.17 8.51
CA SER A 54 13.45 -3.41 8.93
C SER A 54 13.21 -4.87 9.24
N SER A 55 12.41 -5.12 10.27
CA SER A 55 11.92 -6.45 10.63
C SER A 55 10.47 -6.68 10.24
N VAL A 56 9.85 -5.73 9.51
CA VAL A 56 8.42 -5.74 9.20
C VAL A 56 8.08 -6.71 8.08
N THR A 57 8.80 -6.63 6.96
CA THR A 57 8.50 -7.42 5.78
C THR A 57 9.77 -7.98 5.15
N PHE A 58 9.72 -9.28 4.87
CA PHE A 58 10.67 -9.93 3.98
C PHE A 58 10.03 -10.18 2.61
N LEU A 59 10.76 -9.83 1.56
CA LEU A 59 10.32 -10.00 0.18
C LEU A 59 11.47 -10.57 -0.67
N ASN A 60 11.23 -11.74 -1.29
CA ASN A 60 12.13 -12.31 -2.28
C ASN A 60 11.42 -12.39 -3.63
N GLY A 61 11.75 -11.46 -4.52
CA GLY A 61 11.11 -11.37 -5.83
C GLY A 61 11.49 -12.47 -6.80
N GLU A 62 12.66 -13.09 -6.66
CA GLU A 62 13.09 -14.20 -7.52
C GLU A 62 12.33 -15.48 -7.20
N GLU A 63 12.05 -15.73 -5.92
CA GLU A 63 11.33 -16.92 -5.45
C GLU A 63 9.83 -16.68 -5.33
N GLY A 64 9.36 -15.42 -5.38
CA GLY A 64 7.95 -15.07 -5.19
C GLY A 64 7.49 -15.23 -3.74
N ILE A 65 8.34 -14.86 -2.77
CA ILE A 65 8.06 -14.97 -1.35
C ILE A 65 7.70 -13.60 -0.79
N LEU A 66 6.65 -13.56 0.03
CA LEU A 66 6.27 -12.41 0.86
C LEU A 66 5.93 -12.88 2.26
N ARG A 67 6.59 -12.30 3.28
CA ARG A 67 6.33 -12.60 4.68
C ARG A 67 6.17 -11.30 5.47
N TYR A 68 5.18 -11.28 6.37
CA TYR A 68 5.02 -10.21 7.37
C TYR A 68 5.49 -10.74 8.73
N ARG A 69 6.51 -10.11 9.31
CA ARG A 69 7.08 -10.56 10.59
C ARG A 69 7.39 -12.05 10.63
N GLY A 70 7.84 -12.62 9.50
CA GLY A 70 8.19 -14.04 9.36
C GLY A 70 7.03 -14.96 8.94
N TYR A 71 5.77 -14.53 9.04
CA TYR A 71 4.61 -15.33 8.59
C TYR A 71 4.37 -15.17 7.10
N SER A 72 4.07 -16.27 6.41
CA SER A 72 3.77 -16.24 4.98
C SER A 72 2.48 -15.48 4.69
N ILE A 73 2.43 -14.78 3.56
CA ILE A 73 1.23 -14.04 3.17
C ILE A 73 0.03 -14.97 2.93
N GLU A 74 0.29 -16.19 2.49
CA GLU A 74 -0.71 -17.23 2.28
C GLU A 74 -1.36 -17.64 3.60
N ASP A 75 -0.56 -17.97 4.62
CA ASP A 75 -1.07 -18.35 5.94
C ASP A 75 -1.87 -17.23 6.59
N LEU A 76 -1.37 -15.98 6.49
CA LEU A 76 -2.06 -14.82 7.05
C LEU A 76 -3.42 -14.58 6.36
N CYS A 77 -3.49 -14.72 5.05
CA CYS A 77 -4.77 -14.57 4.33
C CYS A 77 -5.78 -15.66 4.62
N ASP A 78 -5.31 -16.87 4.92
CA ASP A 78 -6.19 -18.01 5.16
C ASP A 78 -6.67 -18.11 6.61
N ARG A 79 -5.86 -17.65 7.59
CA ARG A 79 -6.07 -17.93 9.02
C ARG A 79 -6.24 -16.70 9.89
N SER A 80 -6.01 -15.50 9.37
CA SER A 80 -6.05 -14.28 10.17
C SER A 80 -7.07 -13.27 9.64
N SER A 81 -7.58 -12.45 10.53
CA SER A 81 -8.31 -11.24 10.17
C SER A 81 -7.33 -10.10 9.87
N PHE A 82 -7.79 -9.11 9.10
CA PHE A 82 -6.98 -7.92 8.80
C PHE A 82 -6.50 -7.19 10.06
N ILE A 83 -7.33 -7.16 11.11
CA ILE A 83 -6.96 -6.47 12.35
C ILE A 83 -5.89 -7.25 13.16
N GLU A 84 -5.86 -8.58 13.10
CA GLU A 84 -4.78 -9.39 13.66
C GLU A 84 -3.48 -9.16 12.89
N VAL A 85 -3.55 -9.07 11.56
CA VAL A 85 -2.38 -8.74 10.73
C VAL A 85 -1.91 -7.30 10.98
N ALA A 86 -2.82 -6.36 11.19
CA ALA A 86 -2.46 -5.00 11.59
C ALA A 86 -1.72 -4.98 12.93
N PHE A 87 -2.21 -5.72 13.92
CA PHE A 87 -1.54 -5.88 15.20
C PHE A 87 -0.14 -6.49 15.04
N LEU A 88 -0.03 -7.60 14.29
CA LEU A 88 1.24 -8.25 13.98
C LEU A 88 2.26 -7.29 13.37
N LEU A 89 1.88 -6.56 12.33
CA LEU A 89 2.77 -5.62 11.65
C LEU A 89 3.27 -4.52 12.61
N ILE A 90 2.38 -3.95 13.41
CA ILE A 90 2.65 -2.79 14.27
C ILE A 90 3.45 -3.21 15.51
N PHE A 91 3.05 -4.29 16.18
CA PHE A 91 3.61 -4.69 17.48
C PHE A 91 4.62 -5.84 17.41
N GLY A 92 4.69 -6.55 16.27
CA GLY A 92 5.75 -7.53 15.99
C GLY A 92 5.35 -8.99 16.14
N GLU A 93 4.28 -9.29 16.87
CA GLU A 93 3.77 -10.64 17.15
C GLU A 93 2.26 -10.72 16.90
N LEU A 94 1.76 -11.92 16.61
CA LEU A 94 0.31 -12.14 16.55
C LEU A 94 -0.31 -11.94 17.94
N PRO A 95 -1.48 -11.27 18.04
CA PRO A 95 -2.09 -11.00 19.33
C PRO A 95 -2.61 -12.29 19.98
N LYS A 96 -2.46 -12.41 21.29
CA LYS A 96 -3.25 -13.33 22.07
C LYS A 96 -4.71 -12.84 22.09
N LYS A 97 -5.63 -13.74 22.49
CA LYS A 97 -7.06 -13.40 22.49
C LYS A 97 -7.37 -12.14 23.30
N GLU A 98 -6.81 -12.03 24.50
CA GLU A 98 -7.03 -10.90 25.41
C GLU A 98 -6.47 -9.58 24.82
N GLU A 99 -5.31 -9.65 24.14
CA GLU A 99 -4.70 -8.50 23.46
C GLU A 99 -5.53 -8.04 22.26
N LEU A 100 -6.04 -9.01 21.48
CA LEU A 100 -6.92 -8.72 20.35
C LEU A 100 -8.25 -8.12 20.80
N ASP A 101 -8.85 -8.65 21.87
CA ASP A 101 -10.10 -8.15 22.44
C ASP A 101 -9.94 -6.71 22.94
N LEU A 102 -8.82 -6.42 23.63
CA LEU A 102 -8.49 -5.06 24.08
C LEU A 102 -8.26 -4.12 22.90
N PHE A 103 -7.47 -4.53 21.90
CA PHE A 103 -7.17 -3.74 20.72
C PHE A 103 -8.44 -3.39 19.93
N ASN A 104 -9.30 -4.37 19.72
CA ASN A 104 -10.60 -4.14 19.08
C ASN A 104 -11.48 -3.18 19.89
N LYS A 105 -11.47 -3.28 21.22
CA LYS A 105 -12.23 -2.39 22.11
C LYS A 105 -11.72 -0.95 22.01
N GLU A 106 -10.41 -0.73 22.05
CA GLU A 106 -9.79 0.58 21.91
C GLU A 106 -10.17 1.22 20.56
N ILE A 107 -10.01 0.49 19.45
CA ILE A 107 -10.40 0.96 18.10
C ILE A 107 -11.90 1.32 18.05
N LYS A 108 -12.77 0.49 18.64
CA LYS A 108 -14.22 0.76 18.65
C LYS A 108 -14.58 2.02 19.43
N ILE A 109 -13.91 2.27 20.56
CA ILE A 109 -14.10 3.49 21.35
C ILE A 109 -13.73 4.73 20.54
N ASP A 110 -12.63 4.68 19.80
CA ASP A 110 -12.12 5.80 19.01
C ASP A 110 -12.75 5.90 17.59
N SER A 111 -13.67 4.97 17.25
CA SER A 111 -14.38 4.99 15.96
C SER A 111 -15.43 6.11 15.88
N ILE A 112 -15.06 7.29 16.36
CA ILE A 112 -15.80 8.53 16.30
C ILE A 112 -14.90 9.61 15.70
N VAL A 113 -15.42 10.41 14.80
CA VAL A 113 -14.73 11.58 14.24
C VAL A 113 -15.47 12.84 14.63
N ASP A 114 -14.74 13.95 14.77
CA ASP A 114 -15.33 15.23 15.02
C ASP A 114 -16.28 15.64 13.89
N GLU A 115 -17.46 16.16 14.24
CA GLU A 115 -18.48 16.55 13.28
C GLU A 115 -18.00 17.67 12.33
N ASP A 116 -17.06 18.52 12.76
CA ASP A 116 -16.50 19.59 11.93
C ASP A 116 -15.64 19.06 10.78
N LEU A 117 -15.11 17.81 10.86
CA LEU A 117 -14.48 17.15 9.72
C LEU A 117 -15.42 16.98 8.53
N LYS A 118 -16.74 16.90 8.76
CA LYS A 118 -17.74 16.92 7.69
C LYS A 118 -17.76 18.25 6.93
N MET A 119 -17.48 19.35 7.59
CA MET A 119 -17.42 20.65 6.93
C MET A 119 -16.22 20.70 5.97
N ILE A 120 -15.08 20.17 6.39
CA ILE A 120 -13.90 20.02 5.52
C ILE A 120 -14.24 19.12 4.34
N LEU A 121 -14.83 17.95 4.57
CA LEU A 121 -15.27 17.07 3.50
C LEU A 121 -16.25 17.74 2.53
N LYS A 122 -17.21 18.50 3.03
CA LYS A 122 -18.21 19.20 2.22
C LYS A 122 -17.61 20.31 1.37
N SER A 123 -16.54 20.97 1.82
CA SER A 123 -15.89 22.07 1.10
C SER A 123 -15.18 21.62 -0.19
N PHE A 124 -14.83 20.36 -0.31
CA PHE A 124 -14.25 19.85 -1.56
C PHE A 124 -15.26 19.87 -2.71
N PRO A 125 -14.84 20.26 -3.93
CA PRO A 125 -15.70 20.18 -5.10
C PRO A 125 -16.11 18.72 -5.40
N LYS A 126 -17.25 18.56 -6.09
CA LYS A 126 -17.75 17.22 -6.44
C LYS A 126 -16.75 16.39 -7.29
N ALA A 127 -15.97 17.08 -8.11
CA ALA A 127 -14.95 16.47 -8.97
C ALA A 127 -13.58 16.25 -8.27
N ALA A 128 -13.47 16.51 -6.96
CA ALA A 128 -12.22 16.31 -6.23
C ALA A 128 -11.87 14.81 -6.24
N HIS A 129 -10.61 14.51 -6.58
CA HIS A 129 -10.14 13.12 -6.58
C HIS A 129 -10.13 12.55 -5.14
N PRO A 130 -10.67 11.33 -4.92
CA PRO A 130 -10.81 10.73 -3.60
C PRO A 130 -9.52 10.66 -2.79
N MET A 131 -8.38 10.41 -3.44
CA MET A 131 -7.08 10.36 -2.75
C MET A 131 -6.66 11.72 -2.19
N GLY A 132 -6.92 12.81 -2.92
CA GLY A 132 -6.67 14.17 -2.43
C GLY A 132 -7.56 14.52 -1.24
N VAL A 133 -8.82 14.11 -1.28
CA VAL A 133 -9.76 14.27 -0.16
C VAL A 133 -9.28 13.49 1.06
N LEU A 134 -8.94 12.21 0.89
CA LEU A 134 -8.47 11.34 1.97
C LEU A 134 -7.17 11.86 2.61
N SER A 135 -6.18 12.27 1.81
CA SER A 135 -4.93 12.84 2.30
C SER A 135 -5.17 14.09 3.15
N SER A 136 -6.02 15.00 2.65
CA SER A 136 -6.36 16.23 3.35
C SER A 136 -7.10 15.97 4.67
N LEU A 137 -8.09 15.08 4.69
CA LEU A 137 -8.81 14.71 5.90
C LEU A 137 -7.90 14.02 6.91
N THR A 138 -6.99 13.15 6.45
CA THR A 138 -6.02 12.48 7.32
C THR A 138 -5.07 13.49 7.96
N SER A 139 -4.59 14.46 7.20
CA SER A 139 -3.76 15.55 7.75
C SER A 139 -4.53 16.42 8.75
N ALA A 140 -5.81 16.70 8.47
CA ALA A 140 -6.65 17.50 9.35
C ALA A 140 -6.87 16.84 10.72
N LEU A 141 -6.82 15.51 10.84
CA LEU A 141 -7.00 14.81 12.11
C LEU A 141 -6.08 15.35 13.22
N ILE A 142 -4.88 15.84 12.90
CA ILE A 142 -3.95 16.37 13.89
C ILE A 142 -4.53 17.60 14.62
N ALA A 143 -5.29 18.42 13.91
CA ALA A 143 -5.92 19.62 14.48
C ALA A 143 -7.05 19.28 15.47
N PHE A 144 -7.68 18.13 15.30
CA PHE A 144 -8.75 17.62 16.14
C PHE A 144 -8.25 16.69 17.27
N ASN A 145 -6.97 16.33 17.27
CA ASN A 145 -6.39 15.41 18.25
C ASN A 145 -5.00 15.91 18.71
N PRO A 146 -4.94 17.08 19.37
CA PRO A 146 -3.67 17.71 19.73
C PRO A 146 -2.85 16.95 20.80
N SER A 147 -3.47 16.08 21.57
CA SER A 147 -2.79 15.25 22.60
C SER A 147 -1.90 14.15 22.01
N SER A 148 -2.12 13.75 20.76
CA SER A 148 -1.36 12.67 20.10
C SER A 148 -0.11 13.16 19.34
N VAL A 149 0.48 14.27 19.78
CA VAL A 149 1.55 14.96 19.01
C VAL A 149 2.95 14.59 19.47
N ASP A 150 3.13 14.13 20.70
CA ASP A 150 4.47 13.78 21.22
C ASP A 150 4.93 12.43 20.64
N VAL A 151 5.88 12.50 19.70
CA VAL A 151 6.45 11.35 19.01
C VAL A 151 7.55 10.63 19.81
N ASP A 152 7.90 11.14 20.98
CA ASP A 152 8.90 10.57 21.88
C ASP A 152 8.22 9.85 23.09
N SER A 153 6.90 10.04 23.26
CA SER A 153 6.06 9.35 24.24
C SER A 153 5.47 8.07 23.66
N GLU A 154 5.79 6.91 24.26
CA GLU A 154 5.21 5.63 23.81
C GLU A 154 3.68 5.57 23.94
N SER A 155 3.13 6.21 24.99
CA SER A 155 1.68 6.29 25.20
C SER A 155 1.01 7.10 24.09
N ASP A 156 1.58 8.26 23.74
CA ASP A 156 1.01 9.16 22.73
C ASP A 156 1.14 8.55 21.33
N MET A 157 2.26 7.87 21.05
CA MET A 157 2.40 7.10 19.81
C MET A 157 1.35 6.01 19.72
N ARG A 158 1.08 5.26 20.82
CA ARG A 158 0.04 4.23 20.86
C ARG A 158 -1.35 4.84 20.63
N GLU A 159 -1.65 5.95 21.30
CA GLU A 159 -2.91 6.66 21.13
C GLU A 159 -3.11 7.10 19.67
N ALA A 160 -2.09 7.71 19.05
CA ALA A 160 -2.12 8.11 17.64
C ALA A 160 -2.37 6.91 16.70
N ILE A 161 -1.77 5.75 16.99
CA ILE A 161 -1.96 4.51 16.22
C ILE A 161 -3.41 4.03 16.31
N ILE A 162 -3.98 3.94 17.52
CA ILE A 162 -5.36 3.51 17.74
C ILE A 162 -6.33 4.47 17.05
N MET A 163 -6.16 5.78 17.25
CA MET A 163 -6.97 6.80 16.62
C MET A 163 -6.95 6.70 15.09
N LEU A 164 -5.77 6.51 14.51
CA LEU A 164 -5.66 6.45 13.05
C LEU A 164 -6.32 5.17 12.51
N LEU A 165 -6.11 4.01 13.14
CA LEU A 165 -6.79 2.77 12.77
C LEU A 165 -8.31 2.88 12.91
N ALA A 166 -8.81 3.59 13.90
CA ALA A 166 -10.24 3.78 14.14
C ALA A 166 -10.88 4.77 13.15
N LYS A 167 -10.22 5.89 12.90
CA LYS A 167 -10.80 7.03 12.14
C LYS A 167 -10.58 6.91 10.63
N PHE A 168 -9.47 6.33 10.19
CA PHE A 168 -9.15 6.24 8.77
C PHE A 168 -10.20 5.49 7.93
N PRO A 169 -10.77 4.35 8.36
CA PRO A 169 -11.87 3.70 7.66
C PRO A 169 -13.11 4.58 7.52
N ILE A 170 -13.39 5.43 8.52
CA ILE A 170 -14.51 6.38 8.48
C ILE A 170 -14.25 7.41 7.38
N LEU A 171 -13.04 8.01 7.36
CA LEU A 171 -12.67 9.00 6.34
C LEU A 171 -12.72 8.43 4.93
N ALA A 172 -12.21 7.22 4.74
CA ALA A 172 -12.25 6.52 3.45
C ALA A 172 -13.70 6.23 3.01
N SER A 173 -14.54 5.76 3.93
CA SER A 173 -15.95 5.47 3.66
C SER A 173 -16.74 6.76 3.39
N TRP A 174 -16.49 7.82 4.12
CA TRP A 174 -17.12 9.12 3.86
C TRP A 174 -16.69 9.70 2.52
N THR A 175 -15.43 9.53 2.13
CA THR A 175 -14.94 9.90 0.79
C THR A 175 -15.68 9.12 -0.29
N HIS A 176 -15.85 7.80 -0.14
CA HIS A 176 -16.65 6.98 -1.05
C HIS A 176 -18.10 7.48 -1.16
N ARG A 177 -18.73 7.76 -0.03
CA ARG A 177 -20.13 8.22 -0.02
C ARG A 177 -20.30 9.58 -0.65
N LYS A 178 -19.31 10.48 -0.48
CA LYS A 178 -19.28 11.77 -1.18
C LYS A 178 -19.20 11.58 -2.69
N VAL A 179 -18.32 10.71 -3.20
CA VAL A 179 -18.23 10.37 -4.64
C VAL A 179 -19.57 9.88 -5.18
N LYS A 180 -20.24 9.00 -4.43
CA LYS A 180 -21.56 8.44 -4.80
C LYS A 180 -22.73 9.41 -4.57
N GLY A 181 -22.52 10.57 -3.94
CA GLY A 181 -23.60 11.49 -3.59
C GLY A 181 -24.57 10.94 -2.52
N LEU A 182 -24.09 10.07 -1.63
CA LEU A 182 -24.88 9.40 -0.61
C LEU A 182 -24.71 10.05 0.78
N PRO A 183 -25.70 9.94 1.68
CA PRO A 183 -25.56 10.36 3.07
C PRO A 183 -24.41 9.63 3.76
N LEU A 184 -23.71 10.26 4.68
CA LEU A 184 -22.62 9.66 5.43
C LEU A 184 -23.16 8.63 6.43
N ASN A 185 -22.46 7.50 6.54
CA ASN A 185 -22.71 6.50 7.57
C ASN A 185 -21.65 6.61 8.66
N TYR A 186 -22.02 6.23 9.87
CA TYR A 186 -21.13 6.13 11.03
C TYR A 186 -20.75 4.68 11.28
N ALA A 187 -19.70 4.50 12.07
CA ALA A 187 -19.27 3.20 12.54
C ALA A 187 -20.37 2.51 13.38
N ASN A 188 -20.50 1.20 13.19
CA ASN A 188 -21.32 0.35 14.02
C ASN A 188 -20.41 -0.54 14.88
N THR A 189 -20.33 -0.24 16.17
CA THR A 189 -19.41 -0.91 17.10
C THR A 189 -19.75 -2.37 17.38
N SER A 190 -20.91 -2.87 16.94
CA SER A 190 -21.26 -4.30 17.05
C SER A 190 -20.59 -5.17 15.97
N LEU A 191 -20.13 -4.56 14.87
CA LEU A 191 -19.52 -5.25 13.75
C LEU A 191 -18.02 -5.46 13.94
N SER A 192 -17.45 -6.42 13.22
CA SER A 192 -16.01 -6.56 13.06
C SER A 192 -15.44 -5.40 12.22
N TYR A 193 -14.13 -5.25 12.22
CA TYR A 193 -13.47 -4.13 11.53
C TYR A 193 -13.80 -4.08 10.03
N VAL A 194 -13.70 -5.20 9.32
CA VAL A 194 -13.96 -5.27 7.87
C VAL A 194 -15.46 -5.15 7.56
N GLU A 195 -16.33 -5.80 8.36
CA GLU A 195 -17.78 -5.62 8.24
C GLU A 195 -18.19 -4.17 8.44
N ASN A 196 -17.53 -3.47 9.36
CA ASN A 196 -17.81 -2.06 9.63
C ASN A 196 -17.41 -1.16 8.45
N ILE A 197 -16.28 -1.44 7.78
CA ILE A 197 -15.91 -0.76 6.54
C ILE A 197 -17.00 -0.95 5.48
N ALA A 198 -17.43 -2.19 5.24
CA ALA A 198 -18.49 -2.49 4.28
C ALA A 198 -19.81 -1.81 4.66
N HIS A 199 -20.17 -1.83 5.94
CA HIS A 199 -21.36 -1.15 6.46
C HIS A 199 -21.31 0.36 6.19
N MET A 200 -20.22 1.03 6.54
CA MET A 200 -20.08 2.46 6.32
C MET A 200 -20.10 2.85 4.84
N MET A 201 -19.54 2.00 3.97
CA MET A 201 -19.51 2.26 2.53
C MET A 201 -20.87 2.01 1.86
N PHE A 202 -21.54 0.89 2.17
CA PHE A 202 -22.62 0.36 1.34
C PHE A 202 -24.02 0.45 1.94
N LYS A 203 -24.17 0.56 3.28
CA LYS A 203 -25.50 0.67 3.91
C LYS A 203 -26.29 1.84 3.34
N ARG A 204 -27.52 1.58 2.93
CA ARG A 204 -28.49 2.61 2.51
C ARG A 204 -29.45 2.97 3.66
N PRO A 205 -29.96 4.23 3.73
CA PRO A 205 -30.78 4.68 4.86
C PRO A 205 -32.02 3.84 5.15
N HIS A 206 -32.60 3.21 4.12
CA HIS A 206 -33.88 2.49 4.23
C HIS A 206 -33.72 0.96 4.19
N GLN A 207 -32.51 0.45 4.27
CA GLN A 207 -32.24 -0.98 4.18
C GLN A 207 -31.36 -1.41 5.34
N GLU A 208 -31.73 -2.51 5.95
CA GLU A 208 -30.77 -3.24 6.77
C GLU A 208 -29.66 -3.75 5.83
N TYR A 209 -28.44 -3.66 6.31
CA TYR A 209 -27.29 -4.08 5.55
C TYR A 209 -26.45 -5.04 6.39
N SER A 210 -26.33 -6.24 5.89
CA SER A 210 -25.41 -7.26 6.40
C SER A 210 -24.56 -7.71 5.21
N PRO A 211 -23.26 -7.46 5.18
CA PRO A 211 -22.41 -7.95 4.11
C PRO A 211 -22.38 -9.48 4.14
N SER A 212 -22.38 -10.13 2.96
CA SER A 212 -22.23 -11.58 2.91
C SER A 212 -20.84 -11.99 3.44
N PRO A 213 -20.71 -13.18 4.07
CA PRO A 213 -19.42 -13.69 4.53
C PRO A 213 -18.37 -13.76 3.41
N VAL A 214 -18.77 -14.03 2.17
CA VAL A 214 -17.87 -14.07 1.00
C VAL A 214 -17.31 -12.68 0.70
N VAL A 215 -18.16 -11.64 0.73
CA VAL A 215 -17.74 -10.25 0.54
C VAL A 215 -16.78 -9.80 1.66
N VAL A 216 -17.08 -10.14 2.91
CA VAL A 216 -16.22 -9.82 4.06
C VAL A 216 -14.87 -10.53 3.93
N SER A 217 -14.86 -11.81 3.58
CA SER A 217 -13.64 -12.60 3.36
C SER A 217 -12.79 -12.01 2.23
N ALA A 218 -13.39 -11.64 1.11
CA ALA A 218 -12.67 -11.04 -0.01
C ALA A 218 -12.06 -9.68 0.35
N LEU A 219 -12.81 -8.82 1.04
CA LEU A 219 -12.30 -7.54 1.54
C LEU A 219 -11.17 -7.74 2.55
N ASN A 220 -11.32 -8.70 3.46
CA ASN A 220 -10.28 -9.06 4.44
C ASN A 220 -8.97 -9.45 3.74
N LYS A 221 -9.04 -10.36 2.76
CA LYS A 221 -7.88 -10.78 1.97
C LYS A 221 -7.28 -9.61 1.20
N LEU A 222 -8.11 -8.79 0.53
CA LEU A 222 -7.64 -7.59 -0.16
C LEU A 222 -6.84 -6.65 0.75
N LEU A 223 -7.36 -6.37 1.94
CA LEU A 223 -6.71 -5.49 2.89
C LEU A 223 -5.39 -6.08 3.39
N ILE A 224 -5.34 -7.39 3.71
CA ILE A 224 -4.13 -8.10 4.13
C ILE A 224 -3.06 -8.07 3.02
N LEU A 225 -3.43 -8.38 1.77
CA LEU A 225 -2.52 -8.42 0.63
C LEU A 225 -1.90 -7.05 0.29
N HIS A 226 -2.56 -5.96 0.69
CA HIS A 226 -2.06 -4.60 0.51
C HIS A 226 -1.37 -4.03 1.76
N ALA A 227 -1.39 -4.74 2.91
CA ALA A 227 -1.01 -4.17 4.19
C ALA A 227 0.44 -3.67 4.24
N GLU A 228 1.38 -4.41 3.62
CA GLU A 228 2.78 -3.98 3.59
C GLU A 228 3.50 -4.53 2.34
N HIS A 229 4.56 -3.88 1.89
CA HIS A 229 5.36 -4.32 0.75
C HIS A 229 6.72 -3.62 0.71
N GLU A 230 7.49 -3.74 1.79
CA GLU A 230 8.84 -3.19 1.93
C GLU A 230 8.93 -1.66 1.66
N GLN A 231 10.09 -1.16 1.18
CA GLN A 231 10.36 0.26 0.94
C GLN A 231 9.82 0.74 -0.42
N ASN A 232 8.51 0.60 -0.65
CA ASN A 232 7.87 1.25 -1.79
C ASN A 232 7.83 2.79 -1.61
N CYS A 233 7.45 3.52 -2.66
CA CYS A 233 7.48 4.97 -2.67
C CYS A 233 6.69 5.61 -1.51
N SER A 234 5.49 5.13 -1.18
CA SER A 234 4.69 5.70 -0.09
C SER A 234 5.25 5.36 1.29
N THR A 235 5.77 4.16 1.48
CA THR A 235 6.42 3.76 2.72
C THR A 235 7.69 4.58 2.97
N SER A 236 8.55 4.73 1.97
CA SER A 236 9.73 5.59 2.05
C SER A 236 9.37 7.05 2.32
N THR A 237 8.24 7.54 1.76
CA THR A 237 7.73 8.89 2.03
C THR A 237 7.28 9.04 3.48
N VAL A 238 6.57 8.06 4.04
CA VAL A 238 6.19 8.05 5.46
C VAL A 238 7.42 8.11 6.36
N ARG A 239 8.45 7.30 6.07
CA ARG A 239 9.71 7.30 6.81
C ARG A 239 10.46 8.64 6.67
N ILE A 240 10.56 9.20 5.47
CA ILE A 240 11.28 10.47 5.25
C ILE A 240 10.60 11.64 6.00
N VAL A 241 9.26 11.72 5.95
CA VAL A 241 8.52 12.76 6.68
C VAL A 241 8.61 12.53 8.18
N GLY A 242 8.37 11.32 8.66
CA GLY A 242 8.46 10.94 10.07
C GLY A 242 9.86 11.14 10.66
N SER A 243 10.93 11.02 9.86
CA SER A 243 12.32 11.22 10.31
C SER A 243 12.60 12.65 10.79
N SER A 244 11.77 13.61 10.41
CA SER A 244 11.82 14.98 10.93
C SER A 244 11.10 15.19 12.26
N HIS A 245 10.71 14.12 12.94
CA HIS A 245 9.84 14.08 14.12
C HIS A 245 8.41 14.57 13.82
N ALA A 246 7.99 14.57 12.56
CA ALA A 246 6.59 14.74 12.21
C ALA A 246 5.75 13.57 12.78
N GLY A 247 4.60 13.91 13.35
CA GLY A 247 3.67 12.93 13.92
C GLY A 247 3.14 11.93 12.88
N LEU A 248 2.41 10.92 13.37
CA LEU A 248 1.90 9.84 12.55
C LEU A 248 0.92 10.32 11.47
N PHE A 249 -0.01 11.20 11.80
CA PHE A 249 -1.04 11.68 10.86
C PHE A 249 -0.45 12.40 9.64
N PRO A 250 0.43 13.43 9.78
CA PRO A 250 1.04 14.08 8.63
C PRO A 250 1.96 13.14 7.85
N SER A 251 2.65 12.19 8.51
CA SER A 251 3.49 11.20 7.84
C SER A 251 2.67 10.27 6.95
N VAL A 252 1.54 9.75 7.46
CA VAL A 252 0.62 8.91 6.68
C VAL A 252 -0.07 9.71 5.58
N SER A 253 -0.45 10.96 5.82
CA SER A 253 -1.00 11.84 4.77
C SER A 253 -0.04 12.03 3.60
N ALA A 254 1.26 12.19 3.88
CA ALA A 254 2.28 12.24 2.84
C ALA A 254 2.42 10.91 2.10
N GLY A 255 2.33 9.78 2.81
CA GLY A 255 2.27 8.44 2.21
C GLY A 255 1.08 8.26 1.26
N ILE A 256 -0.12 8.75 1.64
CA ILE A 256 -1.31 8.75 0.79
C ILE A 256 -1.05 9.56 -0.49
N SER A 257 -0.44 10.74 -0.36
CA SER A 257 -0.10 11.58 -1.51
C SER A 257 0.89 10.91 -2.46
N ALA A 258 1.89 10.19 -1.93
CA ALA A 258 2.83 9.42 -2.74
C ALA A 258 2.15 8.21 -3.40
N LEU A 259 1.22 7.53 -2.69
CA LEU A 259 0.47 6.40 -3.22
C LEU A 259 -0.43 6.82 -4.38
N TRP A 260 -0.95 8.03 -4.37
CA TRP A 260 -1.81 8.57 -5.43
C TRP A 260 -1.07 8.70 -6.77
N GLY A 261 0.26 8.79 -6.77
CA GLY A 261 1.05 8.91 -8.00
C GLY A 261 0.81 7.77 -8.99
N PRO A 262 0.68 8.05 -10.31
CA PRO A 262 0.34 7.05 -11.34
C PRO A 262 1.39 5.93 -11.48
N LEU A 263 2.62 6.16 -11.02
CA LEU A 263 3.68 5.15 -11.03
C LEU A 263 3.68 4.24 -9.78
N HIS A 264 2.74 4.45 -8.84
CA HIS A 264 2.66 3.71 -7.59
C HIS A 264 1.30 3.03 -7.40
N GLY A 265 0.28 3.73 -6.91
CA GLY A 265 -0.99 3.11 -6.52
C GLY A 265 -2.06 3.06 -7.61
N GLY A 266 -1.79 3.56 -8.82
CA GLY A 266 -2.77 3.63 -9.90
C GLY A 266 -2.91 2.36 -10.77
N ALA A 267 -2.17 1.29 -10.45
CA ALA A 267 -2.10 0.14 -11.35
C ALA A 267 -3.43 -0.62 -11.48
N ASN A 268 -4.16 -0.84 -10.40
CA ASN A 268 -5.46 -1.52 -10.42
C ASN A 268 -6.55 -0.72 -11.15
N GLN A 269 -6.54 0.62 -11.03
CA GLN A 269 -7.40 1.49 -11.83
C GLN A 269 -7.06 1.37 -13.31
N ALA A 270 -5.77 1.44 -13.67
CA ALA A 270 -5.32 1.32 -15.05
C ALA A 270 -5.68 -0.04 -15.69
N VAL A 271 -5.73 -1.12 -14.89
CA VAL A 271 -6.21 -2.44 -15.35
C VAL A 271 -7.68 -2.35 -15.80
N ILE A 272 -8.55 -1.79 -14.97
CA ILE A 272 -9.98 -1.71 -15.33
C ILE A 272 -10.20 -0.79 -16.53
N GLU A 273 -9.53 0.35 -16.58
CA GLU A 273 -9.61 1.26 -17.73
C GLU A 273 -9.14 0.58 -19.03
N MET A 274 -8.09 -0.22 -18.97
CA MET A 274 -7.61 -1.05 -20.07
C MET A 274 -8.65 -2.08 -20.50
N LEU A 275 -9.23 -2.83 -19.55
CA LEU A 275 -10.24 -3.85 -19.83
C LEU A 275 -11.50 -3.22 -20.44
N GLU A 276 -11.94 -2.06 -19.95
CA GLU A 276 -13.05 -1.30 -20.51
C GLU A 276 -12.75 -0.80 -21.95
N ALA A 277 -11.53 -0.36 -22.21
CA ALA A 277 -11.10 0.03 -23.55
C ALA A 277 -11.11 -1.16 -24.52
N ILE A 278 -10.64 -2.33 -24.08
CA ILE A 278 -10.70 -3.57 -24.87
C ILE A 278 -12.15 -3.97 -25.14
N GLN A 279 -13.02 -3.89 -24.14
CA GLN A 279 -14.45 -4.20 -24.30
C GLN A 279 -15.11 -3.28 -25.34
N LYS A 280 -14.86 -1.98 -25.27
CA LYS A 280 -15.40 -0.98 -26.22
C LYS A 280 -14.93 -1.22 -27.67
N ASP A 281 -13.74 -1.81 -27.85
CA ASP A 281 -13.15 -2.15 -29.15
C ASP A 281 -13.51 -3.58 -29.61
N GLY A 282 -14.53 -4.19 -29.03
CA GLY A 282 -15.07 -5.50 -29.44
C GLY A 282 -14.54 -6.70 -28.67
N GLY A 283 -13.68 -6.53 -27.65
CA GLY A 283 -13.26 -7.60 -26.73
C GLY A 283 -12.25 -8.61 -27.30
N ASP A 284 -11.57 -8.30 -28.40
CA ASP A 284 -10.59 -9.20 -29.03
C ASP A 284 -9.26 -9.22 -28.26
N THR A 285 -9.12 -10.18 -27.34
CA THR A 285 -7.92 -10.35 -26.52
C THR A 285 -6.66 -10.62 -27.34
N LYS A 286 -6.78 -11.38 -28.45
CA LYS A 286 -5.61 -11.70 -29.32
C LYS A 286 -5.03 -10.45 -29.98
N LYS A 287 -5.90 -9.54 -30.44
CA LYS A 287 -5.51 -8.25 -30.99
C LYS A 287 -4.67 -7.47 -29.99
N TYR A 288 -5.12 -7.40 -28.72
CA TYR A 288 -4.42 -6.65 -27.68
C TYR A 288 -3.16 -7.34 -27.18
N MET A 289 -3.11 -8.66 -27.17
CA MET A 289 -1.88 -9.41 -26.91
C MET A 289 -0.82 -9.15 -27.99
N ALA A 290 -1.22 -9.05 -29.26
CA ALA A 290 -0.31 -8.68 -30.34
C ALA A 290 0.23 -7.25 -30.16
N LYS A 291 -0.64 -6.27 -29.84
CA LYS A 291 -0.22 -4.90 -29.53
C LYS A 291 0.76 -4.84 -28.35
N ALA A 292 0.53 -5.60 -27.27
CA ALA A 292 1.43 -5.64 -26.12
C ALA A 292 2.83 -6.15 -26.44
N LYS A 293 2.97 -6.97 -27.49
CA LYS A 293 4.26 -7.49 -27.99
C LYS A 293 4.97 -6.52 -28.93
N ASP A 294 4.25 -5.62 -29.58
CA ASP A 294 4.82 -4.61 -30.48
C ASP A 294 5.44 -3.46 -29.68
N LYS A 295 6.76 -3.30 -29.81
CA LYS A 295 7.50 -2.21 -29.14
C LYS A 295 7.11 -0.82 -29.64
N ASN A 296 6.56 -0.70 -30.85
CA ASN A 296 6.15 0.55 -31.44
C ASN A 296 4.70 0.93 -31.11
N ASP A 297 3.89 -0.02 -30.63
CA ASP A 297 2.54 0.27 -30.13
C ASP A 297 2.61 0.90 -28.72
N PRO A 298 1.88 1.98 -28.45
CA PRO A 298 1.84 2.60 -27.12
C PRO A 298 1.11 1.75 -26.09
N PHE A 299 0.34 0.76 -26.52
CA PHE A 299 -0.42 -0.12 -25.63
C PHE A 299 0.48 -0.86 -24.66
N ARG A 300 0.06 -0.94 -23.41
CA ARG A 300 0.74 -1.71 -22.36
C ARG A 300 -0.29 -2.61 -21.66
N LEU A 301 0.09 -3.87 -21.45
CA LEU A 301 -0.75 -4.82 -20.71
C LEU A 301 -0.63 -4.52 -19.21
N MET A 302 -1.61 -3.79 -18.69
CA MET A 302 -1.64 -3.38 -17.28
C MET A 302 -1.98 -4.57 -16.37
N GLY A 303 -1.39 -4.60 -15.18
CA GLY A 303 -1.59 -5.71 -14.23
C GLY A 303 -0.76 -6.96 -14.52
N PHE A 304 0.18 -6.89 -15.47
CA PHE A 304 1.11 -7.96 -15.81
C PHE A 304 2.56 -7.55 -15.53
N GLY A 305 3.31 -8.49 -14.95
CA GLY A 305 4.68 -8.23 -14.47
C GLY A 305 4.71 -7.43 -13.18
N HIS A 306 5.87 -7.37 -12.56
CA HIS A 306 6.08 -6.63 -11.32
C HIS A 306 7.51 -6.09 -11.26
N ARG A 307 7.72 -4.96 -10.59
CA ARG A 307 9.08 -4.38 -10.45
C ARG A 307 10.00 -5.28 -9.62
N VAL A 308 9.45 -5.98 -8.64
CA VAL A 308 10.18 -6.81 -7.69
C VAL A 308 10.07 -8.27 -8.06
N TYR A 309 8.85 -8.82 -8.19
CA TYR A 309 8.66 -10.23 -8.51
C TYR A 309 9.13 -10.54 -9.93
N LYS A 310 10.11 -11.45 -10.02
CA LYS A 310 10.57 -12.07 -11.27
C LYS A 310 9.92 -13.44 -11.48
N ASN A 311 9.02 -13.81 -10.60
CA ASN A 311 8.20 -15.01 -10.64
C ASN A 311 6.74 -14.61 -10.41
N PHE A 312 5.84 -15.56 -10.17
CA PHE A 312 4.46 -15.26 -9.81
C PHE A 312 4.39 -14.39 -8.54
N ASP A 313 3.58 -13.35 -8.58
CA ASP A 313 3.19 -12.60 -7.38
C ASP A 313 2.35 -13.53 -6.48
N PRO A 314 2.80 -13.88 -5.25
CA PRO A 314 2.08 -14.82 -4.39
C PRO A 314 0.66 -14.32 -4.07
N ARG A 315 0.45 -13.00 -4.09
CA ARG A 315 -0.84 -12.37 -3.85
C ARG A 315 -1.86 -12.62 -4.97
N ALA A 316 -1.39 -12.71 -6.22
CA ALA A 316 -2.28 -12.85 -7.38
C ALA A 316 -3.12 -14.14 -7.33
N LYS A 317 -2.53 -15.26 -6.88
CA LYS A 317 -3.24 -16.54 -6.74
C LYS A 317 -4.36 -16.48 -5.71
N ILE A 318 -4.08 -15.81 -4.57
CA ILE A 318 -5.04 -15.68 -3.47
C ILE A 318 -6.22 -14.80 -3.92
N ILE A 319 -5.92 -13.66 -4.54
CA ILE A 319 -6.94 -12.70 -4.93
C ILE A 319 -7.79 -13.18 -6.12
N LYS A 320 -7.21 -13.97 -7.02
CA LYS A 320 -7.95 -14.61 -8.12
C LYS A 320 -9.07 -15.50 -7.58
N LYS A 321 -8.75 -16.38 -6.61
CA LYS A 321 -9.74 -17.24 -5.97
C LYS A 321 -10.86 -16.42 -5.30
N ALA A 322 -10.49 -15.36 -4.57
CA ALA A 322 -11.47 -14.47 -3.94
C ALA A 322 -12.34 -13.74 -4.97
N ALA A 323 -11.79 -13.37 -6.14
CA ALA A 323 -12.57 -12.77 -7.22
C ALA A 323 -13.61 -13.76 -7.78
N ASP A 324 -13.23 -14.99 -8.06
CA ASP A 324 -14.15 -16.02 -8.54
C ASP A 324 -15.29 -16.28 -7.52
N GLU A 325 -14.98 -16.34 -6.22
CA GLU A 325 -15.95 -16.52 -5.14
C GLU A 325 -16.97 -15.35 -5.07
N VAL A 326 -16.48 -14.09 -5.11
CA VAL A 326 -17.35 -12.90 -5.06
C VAL A 326 -18.27 -12.83 -6.26
N LEU A 327 -17.76 -13.12 -7.45
CA LEU A 327 -18.55 -13.05 -8.68
C LEU A 327 -19.65 -14.12 -8.72
N ALA A 328 -19.32 -15.33 -8.24
CA ALA A 328 -20.29 -16.40 -8.11
C ALA A 328 -21.40 -16.07 -7.10
N GLU A 329 -21.03 -15.54 -5.93
CA GLU A 329 -21.97 -15.13 -4.87
C GLU A 329 -22.92 -14.01 -5.34
N MET A 330 -22.37 -13.02 -6.05
CA MET A 330 -23.16 -11.86 -6.51
C MET A 330 -23.94 -12.13 -7.80
N GLY A 331 -23.75 -13.28 -8.44
CA GLY A 331 -24.38 -13.63 -9.71
C GLY A 331 -24.00 -12.66 -10.84
N ILE A 332 -22.81 -12.04 -10.78
CA ILE A 332 -22.38 -11.05 -11.74
C ILE A 332 -21.74 -11.76 -12.94
N ASN A 333 -22.34 -11.52 -14.11
CA ASN A 333 -21.78 -11.88 -15.39
C ASN A 333 -21.31 -10.59 -16.08
N ASP A 334 -20.06 -10.18 -15.80
CA ASP A 334 -19.45 -8.97 -16.37
C ASP A 334 -18.55 -9.36 -17.55
N PRO A 335 -18.82 -8.87 -18.78
CA PRO A 335 -17.99 -9.15 -19.96
C PRO A 335 -16.51 -8.78 -19.78
N ILE A 336 -16.20 -7.81 -18.93
CA ILE A 336 -14.81 -7.43 -18.59
C ILE A 336 -14.07 -8.60 -17.95
N LEU A 337 -14.76 -9.42 -17.16
CA LEU A 337 -14.18 -10.59 -16.53
C LEU A 337 -13.77 -11.65 -17.54
N ASP A 338 -14.60 -11.87 -18.56
CA ASP A 338 -14.28 -12.84 -19.63
C ASP A 338 -13.07 -12.36 -20.43
N ILE A 339 -12.97 -11.04 -20.69
CA ILE A 339 -11.79 -10.42 -21.30
C ILE A 339 -10.55 -10.62 -20.41
N ALA A 340 -10.67 -10.38 -19.10
CA ALA A 340 -9.57 -10.57 -18.17
C ALA A 340 -9.09 -12.03 -18.14
N LYS A 341 -10.01 -12.99 -18.04
CA LYS A 341 -9.69 -14.43 -18.10
C LYS A 341 -9.07 -14.83 -19.44
N GLY A 342 -9.54 -14.25 -20.55
CA GLY A 342 -8.96 -14.44 -21.88
C GLY A 342 -7.52 -13.95 -21.97
N LEU A 343 -7.25 -12.72 -21.53
CA LEU A 343 -5.89 -12.16 -21.49
C LEU A 343 -4.95 -12.96 -20.62
N GLU A 344 -5.39 -13.36 -19.41
CA GLU A 344 -4.62 -14.22 -18.54
C GLU A 344 -4.26 -15.56 -19.22
N LYS A 345 -5.26 -16.24 -19.76
CA LYS A 345 -5.07 -17.53 -20.43
C LYS A 345 -4.08 -17.43 -21.59
N GLU A 346 -4.20 -16.38 -22.41
CA GLU A 346 -3.29 -16.16 -23.52
C GLU A 346 -1.87 -15.84 -23.05
N ALA A 347 -1.71 -14.95 -22.07
CA ALA A 347 -0.41 -14.56 -21.53
C ALA A 347 0.35 -15.76 -20.89
N LEU A 348 -0.36 -16.62 -20.15
CA LEU A 348 0.22 -17.81 -19.54
C LEU A 348 0.64 -18.91 -20.54
N ASN A 349 0.18 -18.84 -21.79
CA ASN A 349 0.52 -19.79 -22.84
C ASN A 349 1.41 -19.18 -23.95
N ASP A 350 1.70 -17.90 -23.91
CA ASP A 350 2.49 -17.21 -24.94
C ASP A 350 3.97 -17.14 -24.52
N PRO A 351 4.91 -17.71 -25.30
CA PRO A 351 6.34 -17.71 -25.00
C PRO A 351 6.93 -16.33 -24.69
N TYR A 352 6.45 -15.28 -25.37
CA TYR A 352 6.91 -13.91 -25.14
C TYR A 352 6.71 -13.44 -23.70
N PHE A 353 5.54 -13.74 -23.10
CA PHE A 353 5.22 -13.36 -21.72
C PHE A 353 5.88 -14.28 -20.72
N ILE A 354 5.95 -15.59 -21.01
CA ILE A 354 6.60 -16.60 -20.15
C ILE A 354 8.10 -16.29 -20.00
N GLU A 355 8.82 -16.08 -21.12
CA GLU A 355 10.25 -15.78 -21.12
C GLU A 355 10.58 -14.48 -20.38
N ARG A 356 9.67 -13.50 -20.42
CA ARG A 356 9.82 -12.21 -19.75
C ARG A 356 9.21 -12.19 -18.36
N LYS A 357 8.64 -13.31 -17.90
CA LYS A 357 8.01 -13.46 -16.59
C LYS A 357 6.90 -12.42 -16.34
N LEU A 358 6.13 -12.11 -17.38
CA LEU A 358 5.02 -11.16 -17.33
C LEU A 358 3.73 -11.86 -16.91
N TYR A 359 3.65 -12.22 -15.64
CA TYR A 359 2.50 -12.88 -15.03
C TYR A 359 1.50 -11.85 -14.48
N PRO A 360 0.20 -12.20 -14.37
CA PRO A 360 -0.77 -11.37 -13.66
C PRO A 360 -0.34 -11.11 -12.22
N ASN A 361 -0.48 -9.88 -11.75
CA ASN A 361 -0.16 -9.46 -10.39
C ASN A 361 -1.42 -9.19 -9.56
N VAL A 362 -1.27 -8.74 -8.32
CA VAL A 362 -2.39 -8.47 -7.41
C VAL A 362 -3.35 -7.42 -7.96
N ASP A 363 -2.86 -6.44 -8.73
CA ASP A 363 -3.67 -5.34 -9.26
C ASP A 363 -4.63 -5.80 -10.36
N PHE A 364 -4.29 -6.88 -11.04
CA PHE A 364 -5.13 -7.44 -12.11
C PHE A 364 -6.49 -7.93 -11.61
N TYR A 365 -6.54 -8.57 -10.43
CA TYR A 365 -7.78 -9.12 -9.89
C TYR A 365 -8.45 -8.23 -8.85
N SER A 366 -7.70 -7.39 -8.13
CA SER A 366 -8.27 -6.52 -7.08
C SER A 366 -9.31 -5.55 -7.65
N GLY A 367 -9.04 -4.97 -8.83
CA GLY A 367 -9.96 -4.08 -9.53
C GLY A 367 -11.28 -4.77 -9.89
N ILE A 368 -11.24 -6.04 -10.26
CA ILE A 368 -12.44 -6.84 -10.60
C ILE A 368 -13.34 -6.99 -9.37
N ILE A 369 -12.77 -7.30 -8.20
CA ILE A 369 -13.55 -7.40 -6.96
C ILE A 369 -14.17 -6.06 -6.60
N TYR A 370 -13.37 -4.97 -6.62
CA TYR A 370 -13.90 -3.64 -6.29
C TYR A 370 -15.04 -3.24 -7.22
N ARG A 371 -14.90 -3.50 -8.52
CA ARG A 371 -15.95 -3.26 -9.50
C ARG A 371 -17.21 -4.08 -9.20
N ALA A 372 -17.07 -5.37 -8.90
CA ALA A 372 -18.18 -6.25 -8.54
C ALA A 372 -18.94 -5.74 -7.30
N LEU A 373 -18.22 -5.18 -6.34
CA LEU A 373 -18.81 -4.55 -5.14
C LEU A 373 -19.41 -3.17 -5.40
N GLY A 374 -19.35 -2.65 -6.63
CA GLY A 374 -19.87 -1.34 -7.02
C GLY A 374 -19.05 -0.16 -6.48
N ILE A 375 -17.78 -0.40 -6.16
CA ILE A 375 -16.82 0.64 -5.80
C ILE A 375 -16.39 1.37 -7.09
N PRO A 376 -16.50 2.70 -7.17
CA PRO A 376 -16.04 3.46 -8.32
C PRO A 376 -14.54 3.33 -8.54
N THR A 377 -14.09 3.35 -9.80
CA THR A 377 -12.68 3.12 -10.16
C THR A 377 -11.74 4.13 -9.50
N GLU A 378 -12.15 5.38 -9.36
CA GLU A 378 -11.40 6.44 -8.67
C GLU A 378 -11.19 6.18 -7.16
N MET A 379 -11.96 5.23 -6.58
CA MET A 379 -11.82 4.82 -5.17
C MET A 379 -10.83 3.66 -4.96
N PHE A 380 -10.33 3.04 -6.02
CA PHE A 380 -9.50 1.83 -5.89
C PHE A 380 -8.20 2.10 -5.11
N THR A 381 -7.55 3.22 -5.37
CA THR A 381 -6.35 3.61 -4.62
C THR A 381 -6.67 3.98 -3.16
N VAL A 382 -7.90 4.44 -2.87
CA VAL A 382 -8.36 4.62 -1.47
C VAL A 382 -8.49 3.28 -0.76
N MET A 383 -9.01 2.26 -1.44
CA MET A 383 -9.06 0.89 -0.87
C MET A 383 -7.67 0.33 -0.64
N PHE A 384 -6.73 0.62 -1.55
CA PHE A 384 -5.34 0.29 -1.37
C PHE A 384 -4.76 0.99 -0.12
N ALA A 385 -5.01 2.28 0.06
CA ALA A 385 -4.56 3.04 1.23
C ALA A 385 -5.12 2.47 2.55
N LEU A 386 -6.39 2.02 2.56
CA LEU A 386 -6.99 1.32 3.70
C LEU A 386 -6.20 0.06 4.08
N GLY A 387 -5.85 -0.76 3.10
CA GLY A 387 -5.03 -1.94 3.34
C GLY A 387 -3.63 -1.56 3.82
N ARG A 388 -2.98 -0.57 3.19
CA ARG A 388 -1.59 -0.18 3.47
C ARG A 388 -1.38 0.52 4.81
N LEU A 389 -2.45 0.98 5.44
CA LEU A 389 -2.36 1.75 6.68
C LEU A 389 -1.52 1.08 7.78
N PRO A 390 -1.70 -0.21 8.14
CA PRO A 390 -0.87 -0.85 9.16
C PRO A 390 0.62 -0.90 8.78
N GLY A 391 0.94 -1.08 7.51
CA GLY A 391 2.30 -1.06 7.00
C GLY A 391 2.96 0.31 7.18
N TRP A 392 2.29 1.40 6.85
CA TRP A 392 2.80 2.75 7.09
C TRP A 392 3.01 3.02 8.58
N ILE A 393 2.05 2.61 9.41
CA ILE A 393 2.14 2.76 10.87
C ILE A 393 3.35 1.99 11.41
N SER A 394 3.52 0.71 11.02
CA SER A 394 4.61 -0.14 11.50
C SER A 394 5.98 0.39 11.09
N GLN A 395 6.12 0.87 9.86
CA GLN A 395 7.36 1.44 9.34
C GLN A 395 7.70 2.78 10.03
N TRP A 396 6.70 3.61 10.30
CA TRP A 396 6.88 4.85 11.06
C TRP A 396 7.29 4.54 12.51
N LEU A 397 6.61 3.61 13.18
CA LEU A 397 6.89 3.24 14.57
C LEU A 397 8.27 2.60 14.71
N GLU A 398 8.65 1.69 13.79
CA GLU A 398 9.98 1.07 13.80
C GLU A 398 11.09 2.11 13.65
N MET A 399 10.94 3.04 12.71
CA MET A 399 11.89 4.14 12.52
C MET A 399 12.06 4.99 13.79
N ARG A 400 10.94 5.31 14.48
CA ARG A 400 10.96 6.07 15.74
C ARG A 400 11.66 5.30 16.84
N LYS A 401 11.30 4.03 17.06
CA LYS A 401 11.92 3.16 18.08
C LYS A 401 13.41 2.96 17.85
N ASN A 402 13.85 2.91 16.59
CA ASN A 402 15.25 2.78 16.24
C ASN A 402 16.03 4.10 16.31
N ASN A 403 15.41 5.22 16.65
CA ASN A 403 16.01 6.56 16.65
C ASN A 403 16.76 6.85 15.33
N GLU A 404 16.15 6.52 14.20
CA GLU A 404 16.76 6.75 12.90
C GLU A 404 16.98 8.24 12.62
N PRO A 405 18.11 8.61 12.00
CA PRO A 405 18.42 10.01 11.75
C PRO A 405 17.48 10.63 10.71
N ILE A 406 17.38 11.97 10.75
CA ILE A 406 16.62 12.71 9.75
C ILE A 406 17.11 12.40 8.33
N GLY A 407 16.18 12.08 7.45
CA GLY A 407 16.44 11.83 6.04
C GLY A 407 16.84 13.12 5.32
N ARG A 408 18.12 13.24 4.96
CA ARG A 408 18.66 14.40 4.24
C ARG A 408 19.65 13.94 3.17
N PRO A 409 19.16 13.50 1.99
CA PRO A 409 20.03 13.09 0.90
C PRO A 409 20.89 14.25 0.40
N ARG A 410 21.98 13.91 -0.27
CA ARG A 410 22.86 14.88 -0.93
C ARG A 410 22.50 15.02 -2.39
N GLN A 411 22.95 16.13 -2.99
CA GLN A 411 22.83 16.35 -4.43
C GLN A 411 24.21 16.61 -5.06
N ILE A 412 24.35 16.29 -6.33
CA ILE A 412 25.46 16.74 -7.19
C ILE A 412 24.98 17.99 -7.88
N TYR A 413 25.63 19.11 -7.59
CA TYR A 413 25.30 20.41 -8.21
C TYR A 413 25.83 20.47 -9.64
N ILE A 414 24.99 20.78 -10.58
CA ILE A 414 25.31 20.95 -12.01
C ILE A 414 24.94 22.34 -12.56
N GLY A 415 24.60 23.27 -11.67
CA GLY A 415 24.22 24.63 -12.06
C GLY A 415 25.43 25.53 -12.36
N SER A 416 25.18 26.82 -12.51
CA SER A 416 26.22 27.84 -12.78
C SER A 416 27.18 27.93 -11.62
N ARG A 417 28.46 28.24 -11.93
CA ARG A 417 29.43 28.67 -10.94
C ARG A 417 29.02 30.03 -10.37
N HIS A 418 29.73 30.50 -9.36
CA HIS A 418 29.47 31.82 -8.75
C HIS A 418 29.33 32.89 -9.84
N ARG A 419 28.30 33.73 -9.70
CA ARG A 419 28.06 34.91 -10.55
C ARG A 419 28.00 36.12 -9.64
N GLU A 420 28.63 37.20 -10.08
CA GLU A 420 28.44 38.54 -9.45
C GLU A 420 27.11 39.13 -9.93
N LEU A 421 26.48 39.96 -9.09
CA LEU A 421 25.25 40.70 -9.40
C LEU A 421 25.58 41.93 -10.25
#